data_494387409172fb0c324d800fefadad23
#
_entry.id   494387409172fb0c324d800fefadad23
#
_cell.length_a   1.000
_cell.length_b   1.000
_cell.length_c   1.000
_cell.angle_alpha   90.00
_cell.angle_beta   90.00
_cell.angle_gamma   90.00
#
_symmetry.space_group_name_H-M   'P 1'
#
loop_
_entity.id
_entity.type
_entity.pdbx_description
1 polymer ?
#
loop_
_entity_poly.entity_id
_entity_poly.type
_entity_poly.pdbx_seq_one_letter_code
_entity_poly.pdbx_strand_id
1 'polypeptide(L)'
;MNIFYLHPDPKTCAEYHNDKHVVKMIIEYAQLLSTAHRMIDGDEYIDFTANGRKIKRWRLPDDREHTLMKASHINHPSNVWARANHLNYKWLYELWCNLLDEYTYRYDKTHSCARLKDALAKAPEKISVGLRESEPTPAMPDDVKVLNDSLASYRNYYTKNKTHLAKWKKRPVPEWYAAI
;
A
#
# COMPACT_ATOMS: atom_id res chain seq x y z
N MET A 1 -1.24 -8.63 -0.01
CA MET A 1 -1.50 -7.22 0.28
C MET A 1 -0.49 -6.68 1.29
N ASN A 2 0.79 -6.67 0.91
CA ASN A 2 1.87 -6.15 1.77
C ASN A 2 2.17 -4.70 1.39
N ILE A 3 2.71 -3.93 2.34
CA ILE A 3 3.39 -2.67 2.04
C ILE A 3 4.88 -3.02 2.01
N PHE A 4 5.47 -3.09 0.83
CA PHE A 4 6.90 -3.41 0.69
C PHE A 4 7.74 -2.20 1.12
N TYR A 5 8.14 -2.20 2.39
CA TYR A 5 8.95 -1.16 3.01
C TYR A 5 10.44 -1.39 2.73
N LEU A 6 10.92 -0.87 1.60
CA LEU A 6 12.28 -1.10 1.10
C LEU A 6 13.24 0.05 1.41
N HIS A 7 12.68 1.21 1.78
CA HIS A 7 13.41 2.41 2.21
C HIS A 7 12.48 3.33 3.02
N PRO A 8 12.98 4.08 4.04
CA PRO A 8 12.15 5.04 4.79
C PRO A 8 11.63 6.20 3.93
N ASP A 9 12.42 6.70 2.99
CA ASP A 9 11.96 7.71 2.03
C ASP A 9 11.02 7.08 0.98
N PRO A 10 9.77 7.60 0.83
CA PRO A 10 8.77 7.02 -0.06
C PRO A 10 9.18 6.98 -1.53
N LYS A 11 9.93 7.97 -2.00
CA LYS A 11 10.40 8.03 -3.39
C LYS A 11 11.42 6.93 -3.67
N THR A 12 12.44 6.83 -2.84
CA THR A 12 13.45 5.78 -2.94
C THR A 12 12.84 4.39 -2.76
N CYS A 13 11.86 4.26 -1.85
CA CYS A 13 11.10 3.03 -1.66
C CYS A 13 10.38 2.61 -2.95
N ALA A 14 9.73 3.56 -3.67
CA ALA A 14 9.08 3.30 -4.95
C ALA A 14 10.09 2.83 -6.02
N GLU A 15 11.25 3.49 -6.11
CA GLU A 15 12.31 3.14 -7.05
C GLU A 15 12.89 1.73 -6.79
N TYR A 16 12.87 1.29 -5.53
CA TYR A 16 13.35 -0.05 -5.13
C TYR A 16 12.35 -1.18 -5.39
N HIS A 17 11.09 -0.87 -5.68
CA HIS A 17 10.12 -1.89 -6.09
C HIS A 17 10.58 -2.55 -7.40
N ASN A 18 10.57 -3.88 -7.44
CA ASN A 18 10.81 -4.61 -8.69
C ASN A 18 9.69 -4.37 -9.70
N ASP A 19 9.91 -4.68 -10.98
CA ASP A 19 8.98 -4.39 -12.07
C ASP A 19 7.57 -4.93 -11.84
N LYS A 20 7.47 -6.13 -11.29
CA LYS A 20 6.17 -6.76 -11.00
C LYS A 20 5.42 -6.02 -9.90
N HIS A 21 6.13 -5.57 -8.87
CA HIS A 21 5.55 -4.83 -7.76
C HIS A 21 5.18 -3.40 -8.14
N VAL A 22 5.95 -2.73 -9.01
CA VAL A 22 5.54 -1.41 -9.53
C VAL A 22 4.13 -1.47 -10.16
N VAL A 23 3.85 -2.50 -10.94
CA VAL A 23 2.53 -2.65 -11.58
C VAL A 23 1.44 -3.05 -10.56
N LYS A 24 1.72 -4.09 -9.77
CA LYS A 24 0.73 -4.72 -8.90
C LYS A 24 0.39 -3.88 -7.68
N MET A 25 1.41 -3.30 -7.04
CA MET A 25 1.22 -2.63 -5.75
C MET A 25 0.52 -1.28 -5.85
N ILE A 26 0.50 -0.65 -7.01
CA ILE A 26 -0.35 0.54 -7.26
C ILE A 26 -1.82 0.24 -6.94
N ILE A 27 -2.32 -0.92 -7.38
CA ILE A 27 -3.71 -1.33 -7.11
C ILE A 27 -3.89 -1.66 -5.63
N GLU A 28 -2.97 -2.43 -5.05
CA GLU A 28 -3.08 -2.87 -3.65
C GLU A 28 -2.96 -1.69 -2.67
N TYR A 29 -2.05 -0.74 -2.90
CA TYR A 29 -1.94 0.46 -2.06
C TYR A 29 -3.16 1.38 -2.19
N ALA A 30 -3.72 1.53 -3.39
CA ALA A 30 -4.98 2.24 -3.58
C ALA A 30 -6.14 1.56 -2.82
N GLN A 31 -6.17 0.23 -2.75
CA GLN A 31 -7.13 -0.53 -1.95
C GLN A 31 -6.96 -0.28 -0.45
N LEU A 32 -5.71 -0.26 0.05
CA LEU A 32 -5.42 0.04 1.46
C LEU A 32 -5.88 1.46 1.84
N LEU A 33 -5.53 2.46 1.02
CA LEU A 33 -5.92 3.86 1.21
C LEU A 33 -7.45 4.04 1.13
N SER A 34 -8.10 3.43 0.13
CA SER A 34 -9.56 3.46 0.01
C SER A 34 -10.26 2.78 1.19
N THR A 35 -9.72 1.66 1.67
CA THR A 35 -10.23 0.95 2.84
C THR A 35 -10.12 1.79 4.10
N ALA A 36 -9.04 2.56 4.27
CA ALA A 36 -8.89 3.48 5.39
C ALA A 36 -10.03 4.52 5.42
N HIS A 37 -10.35 5.16 4.28
CA HIS A 37 -11.48 6.09 4.19
C HIS A 37 -12.80 5.44 4.57
N ARG A 38 -13.10 4.28 3.99
CA ARG A 38 -14.36 3.58 4.24
C ARG A 38 -14.52 3.14 5.69
N MET A 39 -13.48 2.58 6.28
CA MET A 39 -13.54 2.08 7.66
C MET A 39 -13.60 3.19 8.71
N ILE A 40 -13.00 4.36 8.43
CA ILE A 40 -12.90 5.47 9.40
C ILE A 40 -14.06 6.46 9.26
N ASP A 41 -14.39 6.85 8.03
CA ASP A 41 -15.41 7.85 7.75
C ASP A 41 -16.76 7.27 7.33
N GLY A 42 -16.81 6.00 6.92
CA GLY A 42 -18.00 5.36 6.38
C GLY A 42 -18.87 4.67 7.44
N ASP A 43 -20.14 4.52 7.11
CA ASP A 43 -21.12 3.78 7.91
C ASP A 43 -21.17 2.31 7.49
N GLU A 44 -21.01 1.40 8.48
CA GLU A 44 -21.07 -0.04 8.25
C GLU A 44 -22.49 -0.48 7.88
N TYR A 45 -22.60 -1.34 6.87
CA TYR A 45 -23.85 -2.01 6.51
C TYR A 45 -23.60 -3.45 6.04
N ILE A 46 -24.66 -4.27 6.06
CA ILE A 46 -24.60 -5.62 5.52
C ILE A 46 -25.03 -5.62 4.08
N ASP A 47 -24.19 -6.23 3.24
CA ASP A 47 -24.43 -6.47 1.83
C ASP A 47 -24.36 -7.98 1.54
N PHE A 48 -24.68 -8.39 0.33
CA PHE A 48 -24.64 -9.78 -0.09
C PHE A 48 -23.77 -9.91 -1.36
N THR A 49 -22.94 -10.93 -1.38
CA THR A 49 -22.18 -11.30 -2.59
C THR A 49 -23.12 -11.92 -3.62
N ALA A 50 -22.66 -12.05 -4.87
CA ALA A 50 -23.45 -12.64 -5.97
C ALA A 50 -23.98 -14.07 -5.66
N ASN A 51 -23.27 -14.80 -4.80
CA ASN A 51 -23.68 -16.14 -4.32
C ASN A 51 -24.46 -16.11 -2.98
N GLY A 52 -25.00 -14.95 -2.57
CA GLY A 52 -25.85 -14.80 -1.40
C GLY A 52 -25.15 -14.79 -0.04
N ARG A 53 -23.81 -14.77 0.01
CA ARG A 53 -23.06 -14.70 1.27
C ARG A 53 -23.10 -13.28 1.85
N LYS A 54 -23.44 -13.14 3.13
CA LYS A 54 -23.36 -11.87 3.86
C LYS A 54 -21.93 -11.34 3.88
N ILE A 55 -21.78 -10.04 3.65
CA ILE A 55 -20.51 -9.32 3.69
C ILE A 55 -20.71 -7.94 4.31
N LYS A 56 -19.78 -7.51 5.14
CA LYS A 56 -19.75 -6.13 5.66
C LYS A 56 -19.22 -5.19 4.61
N ARG A 57 -19.86 -4.03 4.48
CA ARG A 57 -19.48 -2.91 3.64
C ARG A 57 -19.53 -1.61 4.43
N TRP A 58 -18.89 -0.57 3.91
CA TRP A 58 -18.88 0.77 4.49
C TRP A 58 -19.22 1.77 3.41
N ARG A 59 -20.25 2.57 3.65
CA ARG A 59 -20.72 3.61 2.75
C ARG A 59 -20.18 4.95 3.19
N LEU A 60 -19.51 5.66 2.29
CA LEU A 60 -19.04 7.03 2.52
C LEU A 60 -20.18 8.03 2.33
N PRO A 61 -20.19 9.15 3.11
CA PRO A 61 -21.30 10.12 3.08
C PRO A 61 -21.23 11.11 1.92
N ASP A 62 -20.22 11.05 1.07
CA ASP A 62 -19.91 12.03 0.02
C ASP A 62 -19.47 11.38 -1.30
N ASP A 63 -18.99 12.18 -2.24
CA ASP A 63 -18.59 11.73 -3.59
C ASP A 63 -17.49 10.67 -3.60
N ARG A 64 -16.75 10.51 -2.51
CA ARG A 64 -15.79 9.40 -2.34
C ARG A 64 -16.45 8.04 -2.45
N GLU A 65 -17.77 7.93 -2.18
CA GLU A 65 -18.53 6.69 -2.31
C GLU A 65 -18.45 6.10 -3.71
N HIS A 66 -18.53 6.94 -4.74
CA HIS A 66 -18.51 6.53 -6.14
C HIS A 66 -17.10 6.48 -6.74
N THR A 67 -16.14 7.10 -6.09
CA THR A 67 -14.76 7.21 -6.59
C THR A 67 -13.86 6.13 -6.02
N LEU A 68 -13.89 5.93 -4.69
CA LEU A 68 -12.97 5.04 -3.99
C LEU A 68 -13.36 3.56 -4.11
N MET A 69 -12.36 2.71 -4.07
CA MET A 69 -12.55 1.26 -4.06
C MET A 69 -13.33 0.82 -2.82
N LYS A 70 -14.00 -0.32 -2.92
CA LYS A 70 -14.67 -0.95 -1.76
C LYS A 70 -13.63 -1.42 -0.74
N ALA A 71 -14.01 -1.41 0.55
CA ALA A 71 -13.15 -1.94 1.60
C ALA A 71 -12.86 -3.43 1.38
N SER A 72 -11.60 -3.82 1.54
CA SER A 72 -11.16 -5.20 1.39
C SER A 72 -10.05 -5.55 2.37
N HIS A 73 -9.95 -6.83 2.77
CA HIS A 73 -8.90 -7.35 3.65
C HIS A 73 -8.69 -6.51 4.93
N ILE A 74 -9.78 -6.08 5.54
CA ILE A 74 -9.82 -5.09 6.64
C ILE A 74 -8.95 -5.46 7.85
N ASN A 75 -8.74 -6.76 8.10
CA ASN A 75 -7.94 -7.28 9.21
C ASN A 75 -6.49 -7.58 8.83
N HIS A 76 -6.08 -7.36 7.58
CA HIS A 76 -4.69 -7.57 7.18
C HIS A 76 -3.78 -6.57 7.89
N PRO A 77 -2.60 -6.98 8.42
CA PRO A 77 -1.70 -6.10 9.17
C PRO A 77 -1.35 -4.80 8.47
N SER A 78 -1.10 -4.82 7.15
CA SER A 78 -0.85 -3.62 6.35
C SER A 78 -2.04 -2.66 6.32
N ASN A 79 -3.27 -3.20 6.31
CA ASN A 79 -4.48 -2.40 6.32
C ASN A 79 -4.71 -1.75 7.70
N VAL A 80 -4.48 -2.50 8.77
CA VAL A 80 -4.54 -1.98 10.15
C VAL A 80 -3.51 -0.88 10.35
N TRP A 81 -2.28 -1.09 9.89
CA TRP A 81 -1.21 -0.11 9.97
C TRP A 81 -1.54 1.18 9.18
N ALA A 82 -2.00 1.06 7.94
CA ALA A 82 -2.27 2.21 7.06
C ALA A 82 -3.32 3.17 7.63
N ARG A 83 -4.31 2.64 8.36
CA ARG A 83 -5.40 3.43 8.95
C ARG A 83 -5.22 3.75 10.44
N ALA A 84 -4.11 3.35 11.05
CA ALA A 84 -3.87 3.55 12.47
C ALA A 84 -3.73 5.03 12.85
N ASN A 85 -3.13 5.84 11.99
CA ASN A 85 -3.01 7.28 12.17
C ASN A 85 -2.68 8.00 10.85
N HIS A 86 -2.79 9.33 10.86
CA HIS A 86 -2.61 10.16 9.68
C HIS A 86 -1.18 10.14 9.11
N LEU A 87 -0.14 9.92 9.92
CA LEU A 87 1.25 9.85 9.45
C LEU A 87 1.50 8.58 8.65
N ASN A 88 0.98 7.43 9.11
CA ASN A 88 1.04 6.17 8.38
C ASN A 88 0.29 6.28 7.03
N TYR A 89 -0.91 6.86 7.06
CA TYR A 89 -1.69 7.10 5.85
C TYR A 89 -0.93 7.98 4.85
N LYS A 90 -0.38 9.10 5.34
CA LYS A 90 0.38 10.05 4.52
C LYS A 90 1.59 9.39 3.87
N TRP A 91 2.38 8.66 4.64
CA TRP A 91 3.54 7.94 4.12
C TRP A 91 3.15 6.96 3.01
N LEU A 92 2.09 6.17 3.21
CA LEU A 92 1.60 5.24 2.19
C LEU A 92 1.07 5.97 0.94
N TYR A 93 0.38 7.09 1.12
CA TYR A 93 -0.08 7.91 -0.01
C TYR A 93 1.11 8.46 -0.82
N GLU A 94 2.14 8.96 -0.16
CA GLU A 94 3.36 9.44 -0.81
C GLU A 94 4.08 8.31 -1.56
N LEU A 95 4.22 7.13 -0.95
CA LEU A 95 4.75 5.96 -1.64
C LEU A 95 3.92 5.61 -2.88
N TRP A 96 2.60 5.61 -2.75
CA TRP A 96 1.69 5.29 -3.85
C TRP A 96 1.79 6.30 -5.00
N CYS A 97 1.88 7.60 -4.70
CA CYS A 97 2.08 8.63 -5.71
C CYS A 97 3.42 8.45 -6.46
N ASN A 98 4.51 8.24 -5.71
CA ASN A 98 5.81 7.97 -6.30
C ASN A 98 5.82 6.68 -7.13
N LEU A 99 5.03 5.67 -6.74
CA LEU A 99 4.91 4.44 -7.51
C LEU A 99 4.12 4.62 -8.82
N LEU A 100 3.12 5.51 -8.84
CA LEU A 100 2.45 5.94 -10.09
C LEU A 100 3.44 6.62 -11.05
N ASP A 101 4.28 7.50 -10.52
CA ASP A 101 5.32 8.20 -11.30
C ASP A 101 6.38 7.19 -11.79
N GLU A 102 6.78 6.24 -10.96
CA GLU A 102 7.71 5.17 -11.32
C GLU A 102 7.14 4.24 -12.41
N TYR A 103 5.86 3.94 -12.36
CA TYR A 103 5.17 3.20 -13.42
C TYR A 103 5.24 3.95 -14.75
N THR A 104 4.93 5.25 -14.75
CA THR A 104 5.02 6.09 -15.94
C THR A 104 6.45 6.14 -16.47
N TYR A 105 7.45 6.32 -15.61
CA TYR A 105 8.86 6.34 -15.97
C TYR A 105 9.31 5.02 -16.63
N ARG A 106 8.93 3.86 -16.07
CA ARG A 106 9.36 2.55 -16.59
C ARG A 106 8.62 2.14 -17.86
N TYR A 107 7.34 2.45 -17.98
CA TYR A 107 6.46 1.89 -19.01
C TYR A 107 5.91 2.91 -20.00
N ASP A 108 6.21 4.18 -19.83
CA ASP A 108 5.73 5.29 -20.70
C ASP A 108 4.19 5.32 -20.81
N LYS A 109 3.50 4.98 -19.73
CA LYS A 109 2.03 4.89 -19.63
C LYS A 109 1.55 5.45 -18.29
N THR A 110 0.35 6.01 -18.28
CA THR A 110 -0.35 6.39 -17.04
C THR A 110 -1.16 5.21 -16.52
N HIS A 111 -0.98 4.86 -15.26
CA HIS A 111 -1.76 3.80 -14.62
C HIS A 111 -3.19 4.26 -14.34
N SER A 112 -4.20 3.41 -14.57
CA SER A 112 -5.62 3.76 -14.40
C SER A 112 -6.01 4.20 -12.98
N CYS A 113 -5.29 3.73 -11.96
CA CYS A 113 -5.51 4.15 -10.58
C CYS A 113 -5.11 5.61 -10.31
N ALA A 114 -4.38 6.28 -11.22
CA ALA A 114 -4.04 7.71 -11.08
C ALA A 114 -5.29 8.60 -10.93
N ARG A 115 -6.45 8.16 -11.44
CA ARG A 115 -7.76 8.82 -11.24
C ARG A 115 -8.17 8.98 -9.77
N LEU A 116 -7.57 8.22 -8.85
CA LEU A 116 -7.88 8.26 -7.42
C LEU A 116 -7.03 9.29 -6.66
N LYS A 117 -6.07 9.93 -7.32
CA LYS A 117 -5.04 10.75 -6.68
C LYS A 117 -5.64 11.88 -5.82
N ASP A 118 -6.58 12.62 -6.38
CA ASP A 118 -7.21 13.76 -5.68
C ASP A 118 -8.09 13.29 -4.50
N ALA A 119 -8.85 12.22 -4.69
CA ALA A 119 -9.74 11.68 -3.65
C ALA A 119 -8.97 11.07 -2.46
N LEU A 120 -7.74 10.57 -2.70
CA LEU A 120 -6.88 9.99 -1.66
C LEU A 120 -5.88 10.98 -1.06
N ALA A 121 -5.75 12.20 -1.62
CA ALA A 121 -4.75 13.19 -1.20
C ALA A 121 -4.94 13.65 0.26
N LYS A 122 -6.17 13.69 0.73
CA LYS A 122 -6.49 13.96 2.14
C LYS A 122 -6.69 12.64 2.87
N ALA A 123 -6.15 12.53 4.06
CA ALA A 123 -6.46 11.41 4.94
C ALA A 123 -7.96 11.41 5.34
N PRO A 124 -8.52 10.29 5.79
CA PRO A 124 -9.88 10.26 6.35
C PRO A 124 -10.06 11.33 7.43
N GLU A 125 -11.25 11.95 7.48
CA GLU A 125 -11.51 13.09 8.39
C GLU A 125 -11.40 12.69 9.88
N LYS A 126 -11.85 11.48 10.21
CA LYS A 126 -11.87 10.96 11.58
C LYS A 126 -10.63 10.13 11.94
N ILE A 127 -9.57 10.15 11.10
CA ILE A 127 -8.35 9.38 11.39
C ILE A 127 -7.62 9.91 12.63
N SER A 128 -7.06 9.02 13.42
CA SER A 128 -6.31 9.40 14.62
C SER A 128 -5.07 10.23 14.28
N VAL A 129 -4.75 11.19 15.16
CA VAL A 129 -3.52 11.96 15.06
C VAL A 129 -2.37 11.12 15.61
N GLY A 130 -1.35 10.87 14.78
CA GLY A 130 -0.13 10.18 15.19
C GLY A 130 0.87 11.18 15.78
N LEU A 131 1.60 10.74 16.81
CA LEU A 131 2.66 11.54 17.45
C LEU A 131 4.03 11.31 16.81
N ARG A 132 4.20 10.18 16.13
CA ARG A 132 5.44 9.80 15.43
C ARG A 132 5.12 8.84 14.29
N GLU A 133 6.00 8.81 13.31
CA GLU A 133 5.97 7.81 12.24
C GLU A 133 6.27 6.41 12.80
N SER A 134 5.66 5.40 12.20
CA SER A 134 5.94 4.00 12.49
C SER A 134 6.20 3.25 11.19
N GLU A 135 7.03 2.23 11.26
CA GLU A 135 7.28 1.36 10.10
C GLU A 135 6.07 0.47 9.80
N PRO A 136 5.79 0.17 8.53
CA PRO A 136 4.76 -0.80 8.16
C PRO A 136 4.96 -2.14 8.85
N THR A 137 3.87 -2.73 9.33
CA THR A 137 3.92 -4.04 10.00
C THR A 137 4.40 -5.12 9.03
N PRO A 138 5.45 -5.90 9.37
CA PRO A 138 5.92 -7.00 8.55
C PRO A 138 4.86 -8.09 8.38
N ALA A 139 4.45 -8.36 7.14
CA ALA A 139 3.45 -9.36 6.79
C ALA A 139 4.04 -10.37 5.78
N MET A 140 4.90 -11.24 6.24
CA MET A 140 5.61 -12.27 5.48
C MET A 140 5.87 -13.50 6.37
N PRO A 141 6.38 -14.61 5.81
CA PRO A 141 6.80 -15.78 6.61
C PRO A 141 7.82 -15.42 7.69
N ASP A 142 7.77 -16.12 8.81
CA ASP A 142 8.60 -15.78 10.00
C ASP A 142 10.09 -15.98 9.76
N ASP A 143 10.49 -16.85 8.86
CA ASP A 143 11.89 -17.14 8.52
C ASP A 143 12.64 -15.99 7.86
N VAL A 144 11.93 -14.96 7.39
CA VAL A 144 12.51 -13.73 6.81
C VAL A 144 12.30 -12.50 7.67
N LYS A 145 11.52 -12.60 8.76
CA LYS A 145 11.30 -11.49 9.67
C LYS A 145 12.52 -11.22 10.55
N VAL A 146 12.80 -9.94 10.75
CA VAL A 146 13.77 -9.44 11.74
C VAL A 146 12.98 -8.74 12.83
N LEU A 147 13.22 -9.09 14.08
CA LEU A 147 12.51 -8.53 15.21
C LEU A 147 12.72 -7.01 15.29
N ASN A 148 11.63 -6.26 15.35
CA ASN A 148 11.61 -4.80 15.43
C ASN A 148 12.32 -4.06 14.26
N ASP A 149 12.50 -4.73 13.14
CA ASP A 149 13.11 -4.14 11.95
C ASP A 149 12.29 -4.51 10.69
N SER A 150 11.36 -3.64 10.34
CA SER A 150 10.50 -3.84 9.17
C SER A 150 11.29 -3.74 7.87
N LEU A 151 12.26 -2.81 7.81
CA LEU A 151 13.09 -2.61 6.63
C LEU A 151 13.91 -3.86 6.31
N ALA A 152 14.64 -4.40 7.28
CA ALA A 152 15.41 -5.63 7.12
C ALA A 152 14.50 -6.81 6.77
N SER A 153 13.32 -6.91 7.39
CA SER A 153 12.33 -7.96 7.09
C SER A 153 11.88 -7.94 5.63
N TYR A 154 11.51 -6.78 5.09
CA TYR A 154 11.07 -6.67 3.70
C TYR A 154 12.21 -6.85 2.70
N ARG A 155 13.43 -6.40 3.01
CA ARG A 155 14.62 -6.68 2.19
C ARG A 155 14.95 -8.16 2.17
N ASN A 156 14.92 -8.84 3.31
CA ASN A 156 15.07 -10.30 3.37
C ASN A 156 14.00 -11.02 2.54
N TYR A 157 12.75 -10.54 2.62
CA TYR A 157 11.66 -11.13 1.83
C TYR A 157 11.91 -11.00 0.33
N TYR A 158 12.46 -9.86 -0.11
CA TYR A 158 12.86 -9.66 -1.51
C TYR A 158 13.98 -10.61 -1.93
N THR A 159 15.00 -10.74 -1.12
CA THR A 159 16.23 -11.48 -1.44
C THR A 159 16.10 -12.99 -1.31
N LYS A 160 15.15 -13.47 -0.50
CA LYS A 160 14.93 -14.92 -0.32
C LYS A 160 13.72 -15.43 -1.09
N ASN A 161 12.59 -14.70 -1.07
CA ASN A 161 11.32 -15.22 -1.58
C ASN A 161 10.85 -14.57 -2.90
N LYS A 162 11.49 -13.47 -3.33
CA LYS A 162 11.11 -12.71 -4.54
C LYS A 162 12.21 -12.67 -5.61
N THR A 163 13.22 -13.50 -5.51
CA THR A 163 14.37 -13.57 -6.46
C THR A 163 13.92 -13.74 -7.91
N HIS A 164 12.87 -14.55 -8.13
CA HIS A 164 12.29 -14.77 -9.45
C HIS A 164 11.64 -13.53 -10.07
N LEU A 165 11.46 -12.44 -9.29
CA LEU A 165 10.92 -11.15 -9.71
C LEU A 165 12.00 -10.05 -9.80
N ALA A 166 13.28 -10.38 -9.60
CA ALA A 166 14.40 -9.45 -9.49
C ALA A 166 14.72 -8.77 -10.84
N LYS A 167 13.88 -7.81 -11.24
CA LYS A 167 14.05 -6.98 -12.44
C LYS A 167 13.64 -5.55 -12.12
N TRP A 168 14.46 -4.57 -12.56
CA TRP A 168 14.25 -3.13 -12.37
C TRP A 168 14.46 -2.39 -13.70
N LYS A 169 13.41 -2.33 -14.53
CA LYS A 169 13.45 -1.66 -15.83
C LYS A 169 13.81 -0.17 -15.67
N LYS A 170 14.77 0.32 -16.43
CA LYS A 170 15.27 1.71 -16.40
C LYS A 170 15.88 2.15 -15.04
N ARG A 171 16.08 1.24 -14.09
CA ARG A 171 16.70 1.51 -12.78
C ARG A 171 17.85 0.54 -12.52
N PRO A 172 18.87 0.96 -11.78
CA PRO A 172 19.87 0.03 -11.28
C PRO A 172 19.24 -0.94 -10.28
N VAL A 173 19.84 -2.11 -10.14
CA VAL A 173 19.52 -3.03 -9.05
C VAL A 173 19.86 -2.33 -7.73
N PRO A 174 18.96 -2.34 -6.71
CA PRO A 174 19.27 -1.73 -5.43
C PRO A 174 20.56 -2.28 -4.81
N GLU A 175 21.41 -1.42 -4.26
CA GLU A 175 22.71 -1.82 -3.70
C GLU A 175 22.59 -2.92 -2.64
N TRP A 176 21.60 -2.82 -1.75
CA TRP A 176 21.32 -3.82 -0.72
C TRP A 176 20.87 -5.18 -1.28
N TYR A 177 20.39 -5.22 -2.53
CA TYR A 177 20.04 -6.45 -3.24
C TYR A 177 21.25 -7.03 -3.98
N ALA A 178 22.07 -6.18 -4.58
CA ALA A 178 23.26 -6.58 -5.34
C ALA A 178 24.41 -7.08 -4.45
N ALA A 179 24.38 -6.77 -3.15
CA ALA A 179 25.42 -7.14 -2.18
C ALA A 179 25.31 -8.59 -1.64
N ILE A 180 24.40 -9.43 -2.21
CA ILE A 180 24.12 -10.79 -1.74
C ILE A 180 24.83 -11.84 -2.60
#